data_fb2c6d28a4f6798f3de6c98eddbd102c
#
_entry.id   fb2c6d28a4f6798f3de6c98eddbd102c
#
_cell.length_a   1.000
_cell.length_b   1.000
_cell.length_c   1.000
_cell.angle_alpha   90.00
_cell.angle_beta   90.00
_cell.angle_gamma   90.00
#
_symmetry.space_group_name_H-M   'P 1'
#
loop_
_entity.id
_entity.type
_entity.pdbx_description
1 polymer ?
#
loop_
_entity_poly.entity_id
_entity_poly.type
_entity_poly.pdbx_seq_one_letter_code
_entity_poly.pdbx_strand_id
1 'polypeptide(L)'
;MSLRISDKFQIGKAGEHLVCADLILKNLSISMADEALPYDVLLDIGYKILKIQVKTTVTHKQSNQWRGVNEAYIFGVKRKGANSIKRYAENEVDVFALVVLETKQVGYLINGDMPTTINIRPDKFKGQYHDEKGIIKYNEVIKLKNEGKKVKEIIELTGLKETSVRNYCKKGFTPYITQALYMNDLYKERDWFLNL
;
A
#
# COMPACT_ATOMS: atom_id res chain seq x y z
N MET A 1 -21.54 13.40 -2.15
CA MET A 1 -22.26 12.79 -3.30
C MET A 1 -21.77 11.36 -3.42
N SER A 2 -22.61 10.35 -3.27
CA SER A 2 -22.20 8.95 -3.36
C SER A 2 -22.08 8.54 -4.83
N LEU A 3 -20.93 7.97 -5.22
CA LEU A 3 -20.77 7.39 -6.56
C LEU A 3 -21.65 6.15 -6.69
N ARG A 4 -22.59 6.15 -7.65
CA ARG A 4 -23.50 5.05 -7.92
C ARG A 4 -22.93 4.06 -8.97
N ILE A 5 -21.62 3.84 -8.95
CA ILE A 5 -20.98 2.88 -9.84
C ILE A 5 -21.05 1.52 -9.17
N SER A 6 -21.87 0.62 -9.69
CA SER A 6 -22.10 -0.72 -9.11
C SER A 6 -21.36 -1.82 -9.87
N ASP A 7 -21.00 -1.61 -11.11
CA ASP A 7 -20.34 -2.60 -11.94
C ASP A 7 -18.82 -2.52 -11.77
N LYS A 8 -18.20 -3.67 -11.51
CA LYS A 8 -16.75 -3.79 -11.35
C LYS A 8 -15.98 -3.41 -12.61
N PHE A 9 -16.55 -3.68 -13.78
CA PHE A 9 -15.98 -3.31 -15.07
C PHE A 9 -15.95 -1.78 -15.23
N GLN A 10 -17.06 -1.11 -14.97
CA GLN A 10 -17.15 0.35 -15.05
C GLN A 10 -16.21 1.03 -14.05
N ILE A 11 -16.08 0.47 -12.83
CA ILE A 11 -15.13 0.94 -11.81
C ILE A 11 -13.70 0.85 -12.36
N GLY A 12 -13.32 -0.28 -12.97
CA GLY A 12 -12.01 -0.47 -13.58
C GLY A 12 -11.75 0.57 -14.67
N LYS A 13 -12.66 0.68 -15.66
CA LYS A 13 -12.55 1.64 -16.77
C LYS A 13 -12.47 3.09 -16.31
N ALA A 14 -13.27 3.49 -15.32
CA ALA A 14 -13.18 4.83 -14.74
C ALA A 14 -11.79 5.11 -14.15
N GLY A 15 -11.18 4.12 -13.48
CA GLY A 15 -9.82 4.25 -12.99
C GLY A 15 -8.77 4.37 -14.09
N GLU A 16 -8.87 3.56 -15.14
CA GLU A 16 -7.98 3.63 -16.30
C GLU A 16 -8.01 5.02 -16.94
N HIS A 17 -9.20 5.59 -17.15
CA HIS A 17 -9.35 6.94 -17.69
C HIS A 17 -8.77 8.02 -16.76
N LEU A 18 -8.91 7.87 -15.43
CA LEU A 18 -8.30 8.79 -14.47
C LEU A 18 -6.78 8.74 -14.53
N VAL A 19 -6.18 7.55 -14.66
CA VAL A 19 -4.74 7.38 -14.85
C VAL A 19 -4.28 8.06 -16.15
N CYS A 20 -5.00 7.84 -17.25
CA CYS A 20 -4.69 8.51 -18.52
C CYS A 20 -4.72 10.04 -18.36
N ALA A 21 -5.77 10.58 -17.75
CA ALA A 21 -5.90 12.01 -17.51
C ALA A 21 -4.76 12.55 -16.63
N ASP A 22 -4.40 11.83 -15.54
CA ASP A 22 -3.33 12.20 -14.62
C ASP A 22 -1.97 12.27 -15.34
N LEU A 23 -1.65 11.27 -16.17
CA LEU A 23 -0.39 11.22 -16.92
C LEU A 23 -0.31 12.28 -18.03
N ILE A 24 -1.42 12.52 -18.75
CA ILE A 24 -1.50 13.58 -19.77
C ILE A 24 -1.30 14.96 -19.14
N LEU A 25 -1.91 15.23 -17.98
CA LEU A 25 -1.72 16.49 -17.26
C LEU A 25 -0.27 16.72 -16.78
N LYS A 26 0.52 15.63 -16.70
CA LYS A 26 1.96 15.68 -16.43
C LYS A 26 2.82 15.81 -17.70
N ASN A 27 2.20 16.08 -18.87
CA ASN A 27 2.86 16.12 -20.17
C ASN A 27 3.61 14.82 -20.52
N LEU A 28 3.00 13.68 -20.21
CA LEU A 28 3.50 12.36 -20.55
C LEU A 28 2.67 11.77 -21.70
N SER A 29 3.32 11.07 -22.62
CA SER A 29 2.69 10.42 -23.76
C SER A 29 2.17 9.04 -23.38
N ILE A 30 0.88 8.81 -23.58
CA ILE A 30 0.24 7.54 -23.21
C ILE A 30 -0.63 6.96 -24.32
N SER A 31 -0.87 5.66 -24.24
CA SER A 31 -1.94 4.98 -24.97
C SER A 31 -2.63 3.94 -24.08
N MET A 32 -3.91 3.73 -24.30
CA MET A 32 -4.63 2.63 -23.65
C MET A 32 -4.24 1.31 -24.31
N ALA A 33 -4.14 0.26 -23.53
CA ALA A 33 -3.84 -1.08 -23.99
C ALA A 33 -5.14 -1.86 -24.32
N ASP A 34 -5.01 -2.92 -25.11
CA ASP A 34 -6.11 -3.85 -25.37
C ASP A 34 -6.46 -4.67 -24.11
N GLU A 35 -7.74 -5.03 -23.97
CA GLU A 35 -8.27 -5.69 -22.78
C GLU A 35 -7.67 -7.09 -22.49
N ALA A 36 -7.07 -7.74 -23.48
CA ALA A 36 -6.43 -9.04 -23.33
C ALA A 36 -5.02 -8.98 -22.69
N LEU A 37 -4.45 -7.78 -22.58
CA LEU A 37 -3.08 -7.58 -22.08
C LEU A 37 -3.02 -7.54 -20.53
N PRO A 38 -1.88 -7.85 -19.93
CA PRO A 38 -1.72 -7.81 -18.48
C PRO A 38 -1.55 -6.41 -17.89
N TYR A 39 -1.61 -5.38 -18.71
CA TYR A 39 -1.52 -3.96 -18.37
C TYR A 39 -2.62 -3.17 -19.07
N ASP A 40 -2.97 -2.02 -18.56
CA ASP A 40 -4.11 -1.21 -19.02
C ASP A 40 -3.66 0.05 -19.77
N VAL A 41 -2.46 0.56 -19.46
CA VAL A 41 -1.91 1.79 -20.05
C VAL A 41 -0.45 1.58 -20.42
N LEU A 42 -0.06 2.09 -21.58
CA LEU A 42 1.32 2.22 -22.03
C LEU A 42 1.76 3.66 -21.85
N LEU A 43 2.89 3.87 -21.20
CA LEU A 43 3.51 5.17 -21.00
C LEU A 43 4.83 5.23 -21.76
N ASP A 44 4.93 6.10 -22.74
CA ASP A 44 6.15 6.37 -23.48
C ASP A 44 6.97 7.45 -22.76
N ILE A 45 8.16 7.10 -22.32
CA ILE A 45 9.12 8.02 -21.69
C ILE A 45 10.28 8.38 -22.63
N GLY A 46 10.12 8.10 -23.94
CA GLY A 46 11.05 8.45 -25.00
C GLY A 46 12.06 7.36 -25.33
N TYR A 47 12.70 6.75 -24.36
CA TYR A 47 13.66 5.66 -24.55
C TYR A 47 13.12 4.28 -24.15
N LYS A 48 11.98 4.23 -23.45
CA LYS A 48 11.33 3.01 -22.97
C LYS A 48 9.82 3.21 -22.92
N ILE A 49 9.07 2.13 -23.15
CA ILE A 49 7.63 2.10 -22.92
C ILE A 49 7.37 1.35 -21.62
N LEU A 50 6.77 2.03 -20.66
CA LEU A 50 6.38 1.44 -19.37
C LEU A 50 4.94 0.87 -19.46
N LYS A 51 4.78 -0.35 -18.94
CA LYS A 51 3.50 -1.05 -18.86
C LYS A 51 2.87 -0.79 -17.50
N ILE A 52 1.74 -0.11 -17.49
CA ILE A 52 1.04 0.28 -16.26
C ILE A 52 -0.24 -0.56 -16.10
N GLN A 53 -0.35 -1.27 -14.99
CA GLN A 53 -1.57 -1.96 -14.58
C GLN A 53 -2.34 -1.09 -13.59
N VAL A 54 -3.59 -0.81 -13.88
CA VAL A 54 -4.46 0.01 -13.03
C VAL A 54 -5.20 -0.87 -12.02
N LYS A 55 -5.24 -0.45 -10.78
CA LYS A 55 -6.05 -1.06 -9.73
C LYS A 55 -6.92 0.01 -9.08
N THR A 56 -8.22 -0.18 -9.14
CA THR A 56 -9.21 0.82 -8.76
C THR A 56 -10.01 0.35 -7.54
N THR A 57 -10.22 1.24 -6.60
CA THR A 57 -11.22 1.10 -5.54
C THR A 57 -12.14 2.32 -5.50
N VAL A 58 -13.38 2.14 -5.04
CA VAL A 58 -14.31 3.27 -4.94
C VAL A 58 -14.04 4.05 -3.67
N THR A 59 -13.98 3.35 -2.53
CA THR A 59 -13.84 3.94 -1.19
C THR A 59 -12.99 3.05 -0.29
N HIS A 60 -12.62 3.56 0.86
CA HIS A 60 -11.95 2.79 1.89
C HIS A 60 -12.89 1.72 2.49
N LYS A 61 -12.29 0.66 3.03
CA LYS A 61 -12.98 -0.41 3.75
C LYS A 61 -12.45 -0.50 5.17
N GLN A 62 -13.32 -0.91 6.09
CA GLN A 62 -12.84 -1.28 7.41
C GLN A 62 -12.12 -2.65 7.31
N SER A 63 -10.87 -2.68 7.70
CA SER A 63 -10.12 -3.93 7.84
C SER A 63 -10.13 -4.38 9.30
N ASN A 64 -10.26 -5.67 9.53
CA ASN A 64 -10.44 -6.37 10.82
C ASN A 64 -10.16 -5.62 12.13
N GLN A 65 -11.12 -5.71 13.04
CA GLN A 65 -11.36 -4.94 14.27
C GLN A 65 -10.34 -5.05 15.42
N TRP A 66 -9.21 -5.72 15.26
CA TRP A 66 -8.36 -6.09 16.39
C TRP A 66 -7.34 -5.04 16.86
N ARG A 67 -7.15 -3.90 16.16
CA ARG A 67 -6.06 -2.96 16.46
C ARG A 67 -6.40 -1.46 16.32
N GLY A 68 -7.61 -1.02 16.59
CA GLY A 68 -7.97 0.39 16.43
C GLY A 68 -8.30 0.73 14.98
N VAL A 69 -8.22 1.95 14.53
CA VAL A 69 -8.73 2.39 13.23
C VAL A 69 -8.23 1.56 12.04
N ASN A 70 -9.17 0.96 11.35
CA ASN A 70 -8.96 -0.07 10.35
C ASN A 70 -9.40 0.34 8.94
N GLU A 71 -9.51 1.65 8.69
CA GLU A 71 -9.86 2.15 7.38
C GLU A 71 -8.66 2.07 6.42
N ALA A 72 -8.84 1.42 5.29
CA ALA A 72 -7.84 1.34 4.25
C ALA A 72 -8.48 1.22 2.87
N TYR A 73 -7.83 1.80 1.87
CA TYR A 73 -8.03 1.47 0.48
C TYR A 73 -7.30 0.16 0.20
N ILE A 74 -8.05 -0.87 -0.25
CA ILE A 74 -7.51 -2.21 -0.44
C ILE A 74 -7.37 -2.49 -1.93
N PHE A 75 -6.16 -2.72 -2.38
CA PHE A 75 -5.83 -3.01 -3.77
C PHE A 75 -5.29 -4.44 -3.93
N GLY A 76 -5.94 -5.24 -4.77
CA GLY A 76 -5.45 -6.56 -5.13
C GLY A 76 -4.49 -6.47 -6.31
N VAL A 77 -3.18 -6.59 -6.07
CA VAL A 77 -2.13 -6.55 -7.10
C VAL A 77 -1.75 -7.96 -7.57
N LYS A 78 -2.76 -8.72 -7.96
CA LYS A 78 -2.65 -10.11 -8.37
C LYS A 78 -3.56 -10.43 -9.53
N ARG A 79 -3.20 -11.44 -10.33
CA ARG A 79 -4.11 -12.03 -11.33
C ARG A 79 -4.88 -13.19 -10.73
N LYS A 80 -6.15 -13.32 -11.13
CA LYS A 80 -6.91 -14.56 -10.92
C LYS A 80 -6.61 -15.49 -12.10
N GLY A 81 -5.91 -16.57 -11.87
CA GLY A 81 -5.89 -17.71 -12.78
C GLY A 81 -7.08 -18.63 -12.48
N ALA A 82 -7.40 -19.58 -13.38
CA ALA A 82 -8.51 -20.52 -13.21
C ALA A 82 -8.42 -21.29 -11.87
N ASN A 83 -7.21 -21.64 -11.40
CA ASN A 83 -6.99 -22.42 -10.20
C ASN A 83 -5.91 -21.85 -9.26
N SER A 84 -5.41 -20.63 -9.50
CA SER A 84 -4.34 -20.06 -8.68
C SER A 84 -4.32 -18.54 -8.69
N ILE A 85 -3.82 -17.98 -7.59
CA ILE A 85 -3.49 -16.55 -7.50
C ILE A 85 -2.05 -16.41 -8.00
N LYS A 86 -1.84 -15.64 -9.06
CA LYS A 86 -0.50 -15.35 -9.61
C LYS A 86 -0.13 -13.90 -9.39
N ARG A 87 1.12 -13.63 -9.09
CA ARG A 87 1.70 -12.28 -9.17
C ARG A 87 1.89 -11.90 -10.64
N TYR A 88 1.94 -10.62 -10.92
CA TYR A 88 2.42 -10.13 -12.22
C TYR A 88 3.93 -10.35 -12.28
N ALA A 89 4.42 -10.87 -13.41
CA ALA A 89 5.86 -10.95 -13.63
C ALA A 89 6.42 -9.54 -13.91
N GLU A 90 7.71 -9.35 -13.63
CA GLU A 90 8.39 -8.07 -13.86
C GLU A 90 8.34 -7.63 -15.34
N ASN A 91 8.36 -8.59 -16.27
CA ASN A 91 8.26 -8.32 -17.70
C ASN A 91 6.81 -8.09 -18.19
N GLU A 92 5.81 -8.31 -17.36
CA GLU A 92 4.39 -8.10 -17.71
C GLU A 92 3.89 -6.71 -17.34
N VAL A 93 4.36 -6.17 -16.21
CA VAL A 93 3.94 -4.87 -15.67
C VAL A 93 5.16 -4.20 -15.04
N ASP A 94 5.42 -2.96 -15.37
CA ASP A 94 6.49 -2.16 -14.76
C ASP A 94 5.97 -1.40 -13.53
N VAL A 95 4.74 -0.87 -13.62
CA VAL A 95 4.17 0.02 -12.61
C VAL A 95 2.71 -0.34 -12.32
N PHE A 96 2.32 -0.27 -11.06
CA PHE A 96 0.91 -0.27 -10.64
C PHE A 96 0.44 1.16 -10.43
N ALA A 97 -0.68 1.53 -11.06
CA ALA A 97 -1.43 2.75 -10.74
C ALA A 97 -2.58 2.38 -9.79
N LEU A 98 -2.59 2.97 -8.60
CA LEU A 98 -3.61 2.77 -7.58
C LEU A 98 -4.56 3.95 -7.56
N VAL A 99 -5.84 3.71 -7.85
CA VAL A 99 -6.85 4.74 -8.03
C VAL A 99 -7.93 4.64 -6.98
N VAL A 100 -8.23 5.75 -6.33
CA VAL A 100 -9.37 5.92 -5.42
C VAL A 100 -10.39 6.84 -6.08
N LEU A 101 -11.53 6.29 -6.52
CA LEU A 101 -12.53 7.06 -7.27
C LEU A 101 -13.22 8.14 -6.44
N GLU A 102 -13.51 7.86 -5.16
CA GLU A 102 -14.17 8.80 -4.27
C GLU A 102 -13.42 10.13 -4.14
N THR A 103 -12.09 10.05 -4.05
CA THR A 103 -11.20 11.22 -3.91
C THR A 103 -10.54 11.62 -5.23
N LYS A 104 -10.72 10.82 -6.29
CA LYS A 104 -10.04 10.97 -7.59
C LYS A 104 -8.51 11.01 -7.47
N GLN A 105 -7.97 10.36 -6.45
CA GLN A 105 -6.53 10.28 -6.23
C GLN A 105 -5.93 9.13 -7.04
N VAL A 106 -4.78 9.40 -7.63
CA VAL A 106 -3.94 8.42 -8.33
C VAL A 106 -2.57 8.42 -7.67
N GLY A 107 -2.02 7.24 -7.43
CA GLY A 107 -0.66 7.07 -6.94
C GLY A 107 0.00 5.87 -7.61
N TYR A 108 1.32 5.88 -7.74
CA TYR A 108 2.05 4.88 -8.51
C TYR A 108 3.06 4.13 -7.64
N LEU A 109 3.25 2.84 -7.95
CA LEU A 109 4.22 1.95 -7.31
C LEU A 109 4.92 1.11 -8.38
N ILE A 110 6.23 0.92 -8.24
CA ILE A 110 6.99 -0.02 -9.08
C ILE A 110 6.53 -1.45 -8.81
N ASN A 111 6.39 -2.26 -9.86
CA ASN A 111 6.22 -3.70 -9.71
C ASN A 111 7.54 -4.31 -9.21
N GLY A 112 7.50 -5.01 -8.09
CA GLY A 112 8.66 -5.62 -7.45
C GLY A 112 8.22 -6.64 -6.42
N ASP A 113 9.05 -6.91 -5.42
CA ASP A 113 8.70 -7.83 -4.33
C ASP A 113 7.69 -7.19 -3.35
N MET A 114 6.44 -7.07 -3.82
CA MET A 114 5.33 -6.53 -3.04
C MET A 114 4.29 -7.60 -2.70
N PRO A 115 3.50 -7.41 -1.63
CA PRO A 115 2.43 -8.33 -1.28
C PRO A 115 1.34 -8.35 -2.36
N THR A 116 0.60 -9.46 -2.45
CA THR A 116 -0.53 -9.61 -3.40
C THR A 116 -1.73 -8.71 -3.09
N THR A 117 -1.72 -8.03 -1.95
CA THR A 117 -2.72 -7.05 -1.53
C THR A 117 -2.02 -5.89 -0.85
N ILE A 118 -2.25 -4.69 -1.33
CA ILE A 118 -1.71 -3.45 -0.79
C ILE A 118 -2.83 -2.72 -0.04
N ASN A 119 -2.55 -2.32 1.19
CA ASN A 119 -3.44 -1.53 2.02
C ASN A 119 -2.87 -0.12 2.14
N ILE A 120 -3.59 0.85 1.62
CA ILE A 120 -3.24 2.27 1.68
C ILE A 120 -4.16 2.97 2.67
N ARG A 121 -3.61 3.68 3.63
CA ARG A 121 -4.41 4.44 4.60
C ARG A 121 -4.92 5.74 3.99
N PRO A 122 -6.15 6.17 4.30
CA PRO A 122 -6.60 7.52 3.97
C PRO A 122 -5.69 8.57 4.63
N ASP A 123 -5.35 9.63 3.88
CA ASP A 123 -4.43 10.68 4.36
C ASP A 123 -4.94 11.39 5.62
N LYS A 124 -6.26 11.45 5.82
CA LYS A 124 -6.87 12.02 7.04
C LYS A 124 -6.40 11.38 8.34
N PHE A 125 -5.83 10.18 8.27
CA PHE A 125 -5.30 9.46 9.43
C PHE A 125 -3.79 9.58 9.58
N LYS A 126 -3.09 10.26 8.68
CA LYS A 126 -1.64 10.43 8.75
C LYS A 126 -1.27 11.19 10.03
N GLY A 127 -0.41 10.57 10.83
CA GLY A 127 0.03 11.14 12.12
C GLY A 127 -0.96 11.00 13.29
N GLN A 128 -2.17 10.45 13.08
CA GLN A 128 -3.17 10.28 14.17
C GLN A 128 -2.97 8.99 14.99
N TYR A 129 -2.18 8.05 14.47
CA TYR A 129 -1.97 6.75 15.09
C TYR A 129 -0.56 6.64 15.60
N HIS A 130 -0.39 7.00 16.85
CA HIS A 130 0.78 6.63 17.61
C HIS A 130 0.47 5.35 18.37
N ASP A 131 1.24 4.30 18.14
CA ASP A 131 1.24 3.14 19.03
C ASP A 131 1.98 3.50 20.33
N GLU A 132 1.53 4.60 20.97
CA GLU A 132 2.12 5.11 22.19
C GLU A 132 2.24 4.02 23.25
N LYS A 133 1.18 3.20 23.39
CA LYS A 133 1.19 2.08 24.33
C LYS A 133 2.23 1.01 23.95
N GLY A 134 2.42 0.76 22.67
CA GLY A 134 3.44 -0.16 22.19
C GLY A 134 4.84 0.41 22.36
N ILE A 135 5.04 1.71 22.07
CA ILE A 135 6.33 2.41 22.28
C ILE A 135 6.71 2.41 23.76
N ILE A 136 5.76 2.76 24.65
CA ILE A 136 6.01 2.77 26.11
C ILE A 136 6.44 1.37 26.58
N LYS A 137 5.69 0.33 26.20
CA LYS A 137 6.01 -1.06 26.57
C LYS A 137 7.36 -1.51 26.01
N TYR A 138 7.67 -1.15 24.78
CA TYR A 138 8.97 -1.46 24.18
C TYR A 138 10.11 -0.79 24.93
N ASN A 139 9.99 0.51 25.21
CA ASN A 139 11.02 1.27 25.93
C ASN A 139 11.25 0.72 27.33
N GLU A 140 10.19 0.32 28.03
CA GLU A 140 10.28 -0.34 29.34
C GLU A 140 11.04 -1.68 29.28
N VAL A 141 10.72 -2.54 28.30
CA VAL A 141 11.43 -3.81 28.08
C VAL A 141 12.90 -3.57 27.77
N ILE A 142 13.22 -2.61 26.88
CA ILE A 142 14.62 -2.30 26.53
C ILE A 142 15.39 -1.72 27.71
N LYS A 143 14.76 -0.85 28.50
CA LYS A 143 15.36 -0.32 29.73
C LYS A 143 15.75 -1.47 30.67
N LEU A 144 14.83 -2.36 31.02
CA LEU A 144 15.07 -3.51 31.88
C LEU A 144 16.14 -4.46 31.33
N LYS A 145 16.15 -4.66 30.01
CA LYS A 145 17.19 -5.45 29.33
C LYS A 145 18.59 -4.81 29.51
N ASN A 146 18.69 -3.49 29.33
CA ASN A 146 19.94 -2.75 29.49
C ASN A 146 20.43 -2.73 30.95
N GLU A 147 19.51 -2.84 31.90
CA GLU A 147 19.80 -3.05 33.34
C GLU A 147 20.25 -4.49 33.66
N GLY A 148 20.40 -5.36 32.65
CA GLY A 148 20.88 -6.73 32.80
C GLY A 148 19.81 -7.74 33.23
N LYS A 149 18.54 -7.36 33.27
CA LYS A 149 17.45 -8.27 33.66
C LYS A 149 17.26 -9.39 32.63
N LYS A 150 17.00 -10.60 33.12
CA LYS A 150 16.71 -11.77 32.28
C LYS A 150 15.25 -11.68 31.74
N VAL A 151 14.99 -12.34 30.63
CA VAL A 151 13.65 -12.33 29.98
C VAL A 151 12.54 -12.72 30.96
N LYS A 152 12.77 -13.70 31.87
CA LYS A 152 11.76 -14.10 32.86
C LYS A 152 11.45 -12.97 33.85
N GLU A 153 12.45 -12.28 34.35
CA GLU A 153 12.28 -11.13 35.25
C GLU A 153 11.55 -9.97 34.54
N ILE A 154 11.86 -9.72 33.26
CA ILE A 154 11.18 -8.69 32.46
C ILE A 154 9.71 -9.03 32.30
N ILE A 155 9.35 -10.31 32.06
CA ILE A 155 7.96 -10.76 31.97
C ILE A 155 7.22 -10.50 33.30
N GLU A 156 7.84 -10.86 34.43
CA GLU A 156 7.25 -10.65 35.75
C GLU A 156 7.03 -9.17 36.07
N LEU A 157 8.01 -8.31 35.74
CA LEU A 157 7.95 -6.88 36.02
C LEU A 157 6.95 -6.14 35.10
N THR A 158 6.86 -6.53 33.82
CA THR A 158 6.05 -5.82 32.85
C THR A 158 4.66 -6.42 32.64
N GLY A 159 4.43 -7.66 33.08
CA GLY A 159 3.18 -8.41 32.83
C GLY A 159 2.94 -8.73 31.34
N LEU A 160 3.94 -8.54 30.47
CA LEU A 160 3.82 -8.79 29.04
C LEU A 160 3.95 -10.27 28.71
N LYS A 161 3.34 -10.70 27.61
CA LYS A 161 3.50 -12.06 27.09
C LYS A 161 4.97 -12.31 26.70
N GLU A 162 5.47 -13.49 26.99
CA GLU A 162 6.85 -13.90 26.68
C GLU A 162 7.22 -13.66 25.22
N THR A 163 6.29 -13.98 24.29
CA THR A 163 6.47 -13.74 22.86
C THR A 163 6.72 -12.27 22.53
N SER A 164 6.03 -11.35 23.22
CA SER A 164 6.21 -9.90 23.03
C SER A 164 7.57 -9.45 23.54
N VAL A 165 7.96 -9.87 24.76
CA VAL A 165 9.25 -9.53 25.34
C VAL A 165 10.41 -10.06 24.50
N ARG A 166 10.35 -11.32 24.05
CA ARG A 166 11.36 -11.91 23.17
C ARG A 166 11.47 -11.18 21.84
N ASN A 167 10.32 -10.79 21.24
CA ASN A 167 10.31 -10.04 19.99
C ASN A 167 10.94 -8.65 20.17
N TYR A 168 10.58 -7.91 21.21
CA TYR A 168 11.16 -6.61 21.50
C TYR A 168 12.68 -6.71 21.70
N CYS A 169 13.15 -7.73 22.41
CA CYS A 169 14.57 -7.94 22.65
C CYS A 169 15.38 -8.35 21.41
N LYS A 170 14.76 -9.07 20.44
CA LYS A 170 15.44 -9.61 19.26
C LYS A 170 15.31 -8.73 18.00
N LYS A 171 14.09 -8.24 17.75
CA LYS A 171 13.75 -7.58 16.47
C LYS A 171 13.58 -6.07 16.60
N GLY A 172 13.62 -5.56 17.84
CA GLY A 172 13.20 -4.19 18.10
C GLY A 172 11.69 -4.03 18.00
N PHE A 173 11.24 -2.79 18.06
CA PHE A 173 9.85 -2.41 17.89
C PHE A 173 9.77 -1.40 16.75
N THR A 174 8.98 -1.74 15.75
CA THR A 174 8.62 -0.79 14.68
C THR A 174 7.18 -0.39 14.92
N PRO A 175 6.92 0.88 15.27
CA PRO A 175 5.56 1.36 15.42
C PRO A 175 4.74 1.08 14.17
N TYR A 176 3.51 0.61 14.36
CA TYR A 176 2.61 0.23 13.25
C TYR A 176 2.45 1.36 12.21
N ILE A 177 2.53 2.60 12.64
CA ILE A 177 2.37 3.81 11.82
C ILE A 177 3.53 4.02 10.84
N THR A 178 4.75 3.66 11.21
CA THR A 178 5.91 3.81 10.32
C THR A 178 5.87 2.84 9.13
N GLN A 179 4.97 1.85 9.16
CA GLN A 179 4.78 0.87 8.09
C GLN A 179 3.54 1.15 7.24
N ALA A 180 2.70 2.11 7.63
CA ALA A 180 1.50 2.45 6.87
C ALA A 180 1.87 3.27 5.65
N LEU A 181 1.37 2.85 4.48
CA LEU A 181 1.40 3.63 3.25
C LEU A 181 0.15 4.52 3.19
N TYR A 182 0.33 5.75 2.76
CA TYR A 182 -0.74 6.71 2.51
C TYR A 182 -0.76 7.11 1.04
N MET A 183 -1.93 7.54 0.52
CA MET A 183 -2.03 7.92 -0.90
C MET A 183 -1.05 9.04 -1.27
N ASN A 184 -0.82 9.99 -0.37
CA ASN A 184 0.12 11.08 -0.61
C ASN A 184 1.60 10.68 -0.53
N ASP A 185 1.90 9.49 0.00
CA ASP A 185 3.27 8.94 0.05
C ASP A 185 3.63 8.15 -1.22
N LEU A 186 2.65 7.90 -2.11
CA LEU A 186 2.87 7.23 -3.38
C LEU A 186 3.53 8.19 -4.39
N TYR A 187 4.23 7.62 -5.34
CA TYR A 187 4.85 8.40 -6.42
C TYR A 187 3.77 9.07 -7.27
N LYS A 188 3.98 10.35 -7.61
CA LYS A 188 3.02 11.16 -8.36
C LYS A 188 3.68 12.11 -9.35
N GLU A 189 4.97 12.37 -9.18
CA GLU A 189 5.67 13.39 -9.93
C GLU A 189 6.13 12.86 -11.30
N ARG A 190 6.14 13.76 -12.31
CA ARG A 190 6.57 13.43 -13.67
C ARG A 190 7.97 12.85 -13.73
N ASP A 191 8.91 13.51 -13.04
CA ASP A 191 10.32 13.14 -13.10
C ASP A 191 10.61 11.74 -12.56
N TRP A 192 9.73 11.23 -11.69
CA TRP A 192 9.84 9.86 -11.21
C TRP A 192 9.71 8.85 -12.38
N PHE A 193 8.76 9.07 -13.30
CA PHE A 193 8.59 8.18 -14.44
C PHE A 193 9.77 8.24 -15.41
N LEU A 194 10.34 9.43 -15.59
CA LEU A 194 11.45 9.63 -16.51
C LEU A 194 12.78 9.01 -16.03
N ASN A 195 12.83 8.59 -14.77
CA ASN A 195 13.99 7.95 -14.15
C ASN A 195 13.81 6.43 -13.95
N LEU A 196 12.74 5.82 -14.49
CA LEU A 196 12.50 4.37 -14.48
C LEU A 196 13.11 3.68 -15.70
#